data_1a0239254b0c81116df7efb623930b16
#
_entry.id   1a0239254b0c81116df7efb623930b16
#
_cell.length_a   1.000
_cell.length_b   1.000
_cell.length_c   1.000
_cell.angle_alpha   90.00
_cell.angle_beta   90.00
_cell.angle_gamma   90.00
#
_symmetry.space_group_name_H-M   'P 1'
#
loop_
_entity.id
_entity.type
_entity.pdbx_description
1 polymer ?
#
loop_
_entity_poly.entity_id
_entity_poly.type
_entity_poly.pdbx_seq_one_letter_code
_entity_poly.pdbx_strand_id
1 'polypeptide(L)'
;MPQVSTCGSPMAMFGSLIRKQFAGENVYSVAIMPCTGKKFEAARPELEKDGERLIDLVITTSELCDMIEEAGIDFANLPDEEPDAPLGDYTGAGVIFGVTGGVTEAVIRRVLDDASPNTLQTIAECGVRGLEGIKAFTVTAGDLTIRIAVANGLANADKLIAKVESGEEQF
;
A
#
# COMPACT_ATOMS: atom_id res chain seq x y z
N MET A 1 1.46 3.50 21.04
CA MET A 1 0.19 2.77 20.86
C MET A 1 0.52 1.30 20.66
N PRO A 2 0.12 0.40 21.56
CA PRO A 2 0.46 -1.04 21.48
C PRO A 2 -0.23 -1.74 20.30
N GLN A 3 -1.29 -1.16 19.74
CA GLN A 3 -2.04 -1.69 18.62
C GLN A 3 -1.42 -1.40 17.24
N VAL A 4 -0.43 -0.51 17.16
CA VAL A 4 0.19 -0.14 15.89
C VAL A 4 1.14 -1.23 15.44
N SER A 5 0.96 -1.71 14.21
CA SER A 5 1.85 -2.67 13.58
C SER A 5 3.26 -2.08 13.37
N THR A 6 4.27 -2.91 13.49
CA THR A 6 5.65 -2.58 13.12
C THR A 6 5.91 -2.75 11.61
N CYS A 7 4.94 -3.26 10.85
CA CYS A 7 5.04 -3.33 9.40
C CYS A 7 5.14 -1.93 8.79
N GLY A 8 6.08 -1.75 7.88
CA GLY A 8 6.19 -0.55 7.07
C GLY A 8 5.06 -0.41 6.05
N SER A 9 4.95 0.77 5.44
CA SER A 9 4.06 0.93 4.29
C SER A 9 4.49 0.05 3.11
N PRO A 10 3.63 -0.20 2.11
CA PRO A 10 4.01 -0.90 0.90
C PRO A 10 5.24 -0.31 0.21
N MET A 11 5.38 1.02 0.21
CA MET A 11 6.58 1.71 -0.32
C MET A 11 7.85 1.30 0.44
N ALA A 12 7.83 1.35 1.77
CA ALA A 12 8.98 0.99 2.60
C ALA A 12 9.32 -0.50 2.49
N MET A 13 8.31 -1.38 2.45
CA MET A 13 8.51 -2.82 2.27
C MET A 13 9.11 -3.14 0.90
N PHE A 14 8.63 -2.48 -0.16
CA PHE A 14 9.16 -2.67 -1.51
C PHE A 14 10.58 -2.12 -1.63
N GLY A 15 10.88 -0.98 -1.02
CA GLY A 15 12.23 -0.45 -0.92
C GLY A 15 13.22 -1.44 -0.27
N SER A 16 12.80 -2.09 0.82
CA SER A 16 13.59 -3.16 1.45
C SER A 16 13.84 -4.34 0.51
N LEU A 17 12.84 -4.71 -0.29
CA LEU A 17 12.98 -5.77 -1.28
C LEU A 17 13.99 -5.40 -2.38
N ILE A 18 13.90 -4.17 -2.92
CA ILE A 18 14.82 -3.66 -3.93
C ILE A 18 16.26 -3.70 -3.39
N ARG A 19 16.50 -3.16 -2.20
CA ARG A 19 17.84 -3.17 -1.58
C ARG A 19 18.40 -4.57 -1.38
N LYS A 20 17.54 -5.53 -1.08
CA LYS A 20 17.95 -6.94 -0.94
C LYS A 20 18.22 -7.61 -2.30
N GLN A 21 17.35 -7.37 -3.28
CA GLN A 21 17.44 -8.02 -4.59
C GLN A 21 18.66 -7.55 -5.38
N PHE A 22 18.97 -6.27 -5.28
CA PHE A 22 20.07 -5.62 -6.00
C PHE A 22 21.25 -5.27 -5.07
N ALA A 23 21.48 -6.09 -4.04
CA ALA A 23 22.55 -5.88 -3.09
C ALA A 23 23.92 -5.89 -3.78
N GLY A 24 24.71 -4.83 -3.60
CA GLY A 24 26.01 -4.65 -4.23
C GLY A 24 25.97 -3.95 -5.60
N GLU A 25 24.78 -3.62 -6.10
CA GLU A 25 24.61 -2.82 -7.31
C GLU A 25 24.39 -1.34 -6.94
N ASN A 26 24.76 -0.44 -7.85
CA ASN A 26 24.52 1.00 -7.68
C ASN A 26 23.09 1.34 -8.14
N VAL A 27 22.13 1.19 -7.21
CA VAL A 27 20.70 1.42 -7.47
C VAL A 27 20.27 2.72 -6.82
N TYR A 28 19.55 3.56 -7.59
CA TYR A 28 18.88 4.75 -7.10
C TYR A 28 17.37 4.55 -7.21
N SER A 29 16.69 4.39 -6.07
CA SER A 29 15.26 4.11 -6.01
C SER A 29 14.44 5.39 -5.95
N VAL A 30 13.54 5.57 -6.92
CA VAL A 30 12.60 6.69 -6.96
C VAL A 30 11.17 6.19 -6.82
N ALA A 31 10.44 6.69 -5.81
CA ALA A 31 9.04 6.39 -5.62
C ALA A 31 8.16 7.55 -6.14
N ILE A 32 7.23 7.24 -7.04
CA ILE A 32 6.22 8.17 -7.52
C ILE A 32 4.96 7.97 -6.70
N MET A 33 4.56 8.98 -5.92
CA MET A 33 3.52 8.85 -4.91
C MET A 33 2.45 9.95 -5.04
N PRO A 34 1.20 9.66 -4.65
CA PRO A 34 0.10 10.62 -4.78
C PRO A 34 0.10 11.71 -3.69
N CYS A 35 0.99 11.64 -2.68
CA CYS A 35 0.99 12.60 -1.60
C CYS A 35 2.38 12.92 -1.05
N THR A 36 2.53 14.12 -0.47
CA THR A 36 3.77 14.59 0.16
C THR A 36 4.14 13.85 1.46
N GLY A 37 3.18 13.19 2.12
CA GLY A 37 3.43 12.40 3.31
C GLY A 37 4.45 11.29 3.10
N LYS A 38 4.57 10.77 1.88
CA LYS A 38 5.57 9.76 1.51
C LYS A 38 6.99 10.30 1.44
N LYS A 39 7.16 11.59 1.16
CA LYS A 39 8.47 12.26 1.26
C LYS A 39 8.96 12.27 2.72
N PHE A 40 8.06 12.62 3.64
CA PHE A 40 8.36 12.59 5.07
C PHE A 40 8.66 11.17 5.55
N GLU A 41 7.87 10.18 5.12
CA GLU A 41 8.08 8.79 5.47
C GLU A 41 9.45 8.29 5.02
N ALA A 42 9.83 8.51 3.75
CA ALA A 42 11.12 8.08 3.22
C ALA A 42 12.33 8.73 3.90
N ALA A 43 12.14 9.90 4.51
CA ALA A 43 13.19 10.62 5.23
C ALA A 43 13.34 10.19 6.71
N ARG A 44 12.53 9.25 7.18
CA ARG A 44 12.59 8.81 8.58
C ARG A 44 13.85 7.97 8.84
N PRO A 45 14.57 8.24 9.93
CA PRO A 45 15.78 7.48 10.27
C PRO A 45 15.56 5.97 10.42
N GLU A 46 14.35 5.56 10.84
CA GLU A 46 14.00 4.15 11.02
C GLU A 46 13.93 3.38 9.69
N LEU A 47 13.85 4.09 8.56
CA LEU A 47 13.87 3.52 7.21
C LEU A 47 15.25 3.61 6.54
N GLU A 48 16.27 3.94 7.32
CA GLU A 48 17.66 3.87 6.90
C GLU A 48 18.30 2.61 7.46
N LYS A 49 19.00 1.88 6.63
CA LYS A 49 19.70 0.67 7.01
C LYS A 49 21.14 0.71 6.49
N ASP A 50 22.10 0.48 7.39
CA ASP A 50 23.54 0.46 7.05
C ASP A 50 24.04 1.74 6.35
N GLY A 51 23.44 2.91 6.66
CA GLY A 51 23.72 4.21 6.04
C GLY A 51 23.04 4.42 4.68
N GLU A 52 22.21 3.50 4.24
CA GLU A 52 21.46 3.60 2.98
C GLU A 52 19.97 3.75 3.25
N ARG A 53 19.34 4.68 2.54
CA ARG A 53 17.88 4.83 2.58
C ARG A 53 17.21 3.70 1.81
N LEU A 54 16.07 3.25 2.28
CA LEU A 54 15.26 2.27 1.54
C LEU A 54 14.73 2.84 0.23
N ILE A 55 14.38 4.12 0.23
CA ILE A 55 13.96 4.90 -0.95
C ILE A 55 14.81 6.17 -0.98
N ASP A 56 15.51 6.42 -2.08
CA ASP A 56 16.40 7.55 -2.22
C ASP A 56 15.63 8.86 -2.45
N LEU A 57 14.60 8.81 -3.28
CA LEU A 57 13.80 9.96 -3.65
C LEU A 57 12.32 9.61 -3.72
N VAL A 58 11.48 10.52 -3.25
CA VAL A 58 10.04 10.47 -3.48
C VAL A 58 9.62 11.73 -4.24
N ILE A 59 8.96 11.55 -5.38
CA ILE A 59 8.30 12.60 -6.13
C ILE A 59 6.78 12.38 -6.13
N THR A 60 6.03 13.46 -6.14
CA THR A 60 4.57 13.38 -6.29
C THR A 60 4.19 13.22 -7.76
N THR A 61 2.97 12.74 -8.00
CA THR A 61 2.42 12.66 -9.36
C THR A 61 2.42 14.04 -10.04
N SER A 62 2.12 15.12 -9.30
CA SER A 62 2.16 16.49 -9.82
C SER A 62 3.57 16.89 -10.24
N GLU A 63 4.57 16.63 -9.39
CA GLU A 63 5.98 16.91 -9.74
C GLU A 63 6.46 16.11 -10.95
N LEU A 64 5.97 14.88 -11.12
CA LEU A 64 6.26 14.11 -12.33
C LEU A 64 5.64 14.77 -13.57
N CYS A 65 4.41 15.28 -13.48
CA CYS A 65 3.80 16.04 -14.58
C CYS A 65 4.62 17.28 -14.95
N ASP A 66 5.03 18.06 -13.93
CA ASP A 66 5.87 19.24 -14.14
C ASP A 66 7.19 18.86 -14.83
N MET A 67 7.83 17.77 -14.41
CA MET A 67 9.07 17.27 -15.04
C MET A 67 8.88 16.87 -16.52
N ILE A 68 7.75 16.25 -16.85
CA ILE A 68 7.41 15.87 -18.23
C ILE A 68 7.23 17.12 -19.09
N GLU A 69 6.52 18.13 -18.58
CA GLU A 69 6.32 19.41 -19.27
C GLU A 69 7.63 20.16 -19.45
N GLU A 70 8.46 20.29 -18.41
CA GLU A 70 9.78 20.94 -18.47
C GLU A 70 10.74 20.25 -19.45
N ALA A 71 10.66 18.92 -19.56
CA ALA A 71 11.44 18.15 -20.53
C ALA A 71 10.94 18.32 -21.98
N GLY A 72 9.79 18.97 -22.19
CA GLY A 72 9.18 19.13 -23.52
C GLY A 72 8.68 17.83 -24.14
N ILE A 73 8.33 16.85 -23.30
CA ILE A 73 7.84 15.55 -23.75
C ILE A 73 6.36 15.67 -24.12
N ASP A 74 6.04 15.32 -25.36
CA ASP A 74 4.64 15.22 -25.82
C ASP A 74 4.02 13.92 -25.35
N PHE A 75 3.64 13.90 -24.06
CA PHE A 75 3.14 12.72 -23.37
C PHE A 75 1.90 12.09 -24.05
N ALA A 76 1.04 12.89 -24.65
CA ALA A 76 -0.19 12.41 -25.30
C ALA A 76 0.08 11.60 -26.58
N ASN A 77 1.22 11.81 -27.22
CA ASN A 77 1.60 11.19 -28.49
C ASN A 77 2.79 10.21 -28.36
N LEU A 78 3.16 9.85 -27.13
CA LEU A 78 4.18 8.80 -26.92
C LEU A 78 3.65 7.44 -27.42
N PRO A 79 4.51 6.63 -28.05
CA PRO A 79 4.16 5.24 -28.34
C PRO A 79 4.06 4.45 -27.04
N ASP A 80 3.17 3.45 -27.03
CA ASP A 80 3.09 2.51 -25.93
C ASP A 80 4.35 1.64 -25.87
N GLU A 81 4.91 1.51 -24.68
CA GLU A 81 6.04 0.62 -24.40
C GLU A 81 5.73 -0.23 -23.15
N GLU A 82 6.23 -1.45 -23.12
CA GLU A 82 6.13 -2.29 -21.93
C GLU A 82 7.15 -1.81 -20.89
N PRO A 83 6.77 -1.78 -19.60
CA PRO A 83 7.70 -1.42 -18.53
C PRO A 83 8.73 -2.52 -18.32
N ASP A 84 9.93 -2.14 -17.90
CA ASP A 84 10.89 -3.10 -17.37
C ASP A 84 10.31 -3.81 -16.15
N ALA A 85 10.41 -5.13 -16.13
CA ALA A 85 9.82 -5.96 -15.06
C ALA A 85 10.88 -6.81 -14.33
N PRO A 86 11.88 -6.19 -13.67
CA PRO A 86 12.98 -6.92 -13.02
C PRO A 86 12.53 -7.83 -11.89
N LEU A 87 11.34 -7.62 -11.34
CA LEU A 87 10.72 -8.43 -10.29
C LEU A 87 9.46 -9.17 -10.76
N GLY A 88 9.25 -9.26 -12.07
CA GLY A 88 8.07 -9.85 -12.69
C GLY A 88 6.91 -8.87 -12.88
N ASP A 89 5.82 -9.38 -13.44
CA ASP A 89 4.64 -8.59 -13.75
C ASP A 89 3.90 -8.14 -12.47
N TYR A 90 3.22 -7.00 -12.56
CA TYR A 90 2.34 -6.54 -11.50
C TYR A 90 1.15 -7.50 -11.30
N THR A 91 0.64 -7.55 -10.08
CA THR A 91 -0.52 -8.37 -9.73
C THR A 91 -1.80 -7.54 -9.66
N GLY A 92 -2.95 -8.19 -9.81
CA GLY A 92 -4.25 -7.54 -9.61
C GLY A 92 -4.41 -6.90 -8.22
N ALA A 93 -3.68 -7.38 -7.21
CA ALA A 93 -3.61 -6.75 -5.89
C ALA A 93 -2.98 -5.34 -5.95
N GLY A 94 -1.93 -5.14 -6.75
CA GLY A 94 -1.30 -3.82 -6.92
C GLY A 94 -2.26 -2.79 -7.52
N VAL A 95 -3.15 -3.21 -8.41
CA VAL A 95 -4.15 -2.33 -9.05
C VAL A 95 -5.13 -1.72 -8.04
N ILE A 96 -5.52 -2.49 -7.01
CA ILE A 96 -6.51 -2.03 -6.01
C ILE A 96 -5.91 -1.21 -4.87
N PHE A 97 -4.59 -1.07 -4.77
CA PHE A 97 -3.92 -0.32 -3.69
C PHE A 97 -4.32 1.16 -3.64
N GLY A 98 -4.67 1.75 -4.76
CA GLY A 98 -5.07 3.16 -4.85
C GLY A 98 -6.45 3.47 -4.27
N VAL A 99 -7.23 2.48 -3.87
CA VAL A 99 -8.56 2.64 -3.29
C VAL A 99 -8.51 2.41 -1.78
N THR A 100 -9.23 3.23 -0.99
CA THR A 100 -9.34 3.02 0.46
C THR A 100 -9.84 1.61 0.76
N GLY A 101 -9.09 0.87 1.58
CA GLY A 101 -9.34 -0.55 1.88
C GLY A 101 -8.70 -1.53 0.89
N GLY A 102 -8.11 -1.05 -0.22
CA GLY A 102 -7.51 -1.93 -1.24
C GLY A 102 -6.33 -2.74 -0.73
N VAL A 103 -5.47 -2.15 0.08
CA VAL A 103 -4.36 -2.88 0.72
C VAL A 103 -4.88 -3.94 1.66
N THR A 104 -5.92 -3.64 2.46
CA THR A 104 -6.58 -4.61 3.35
C THR A 104 -7.16 -5.78 2.54
N GLU A 105 -7.84 -5.49 1.43
CA GLU A 105 -8.35 -6.53 0.54
C GLU A 105 -7.23 -7.41 -0.03
N ALA A 106 -6.11 -6.82 -0.45
CA ALA A 106 -4.96 -7.57 -0.95
C ALA A 106 -4.38 -8.51 0.11
N VAL A 107 -4.29 -8.06 1.37
CA VAL A 107 -3.85 -8.88 2.50
C VAL A 107 -4.83 -10.04 2.74
N ILE A 108 -6.13 -9.76 2.75
CA ILE A 108 -7.17 -10.80 2.93
C ILE A 108 -7.04 -11.87 1.85
N ARG A 109 -6.94 -11.48 0.59
CA ARG A 109 -6.73 -12.41 -0.54
C ARG A 109 -5.52 -13.30 -0.33
N ARG A 110 -4.43 -12.74 0.18
CA ARG A 110 -3.20 -13.49 0.44
C ARG A 110 -3.32 -14.43 1.64
N VAL A 111 -3.98 -13.99 2.71
CA VAL A 111 -4.17 -14.81 3.93
C VAL A 111 -5.08 -16.01 3.65
N LEU A 112 -6.11 -15.81 2.84
CA LEU A 112 -7.03 -16.90 2.48
C LEU A 112 -6.40 -17.90 1.51
N ASP A 113 -5.33 -17.51 0.81
CA ASP A 113 -4.64 -18.31 -0.24
C ASP A 113 -5.60 -18.94 -1.27
N ASP A 114 -6.77 -18.34 -1.43
CA ASP A 114 -7.84 -18.79 -2.30
C ASP A 114 -8.24 -17.65 -3.25
N ALA A 115 -7.87 -17.79 -4.51
CA ALA A 115 -8.22 -16.86 -5.59
C ALA A 115 -9.44 -17.33 -6.38
N SER A 116 -10.26 -18.24 -5.82
CA SER A 116 -11.48 -18.70 -6.49
C SER A 116 -12.44 -17.51 -6.73
N PRO A 117 -13.23 -17.53 -7.81
CA PRO A 117 -14.22 -16.49 -8.08
C PRO A 117 -15.19 -16.25 -6.91
N ASN A 118 -15.57 -17.31 -6.21
CA ASN A 118 -16.48 -17.23 -5.06
C ASN A 118 -15.84 -16.46 -3.89
N THR A 119 -14.60 -16.75 -3.55
CA THR A 119 -13.87 -16.06 -2.49
C THR A 119 -13.66 -14.58 -2.84
N LEU A 120 -13.25 -14.28 -4.07
CA LEU A 120 -13.08 -12.91 -4.54
C LEU A 120 -14.41 -12.14 -4.53
N GLN A 121 -15.52 -12.77 -4.91
CA GLN A 121 -16.85 -12.17 -4.84
C GLN A 121 -17.25 -11.91 -3.39
N THR A 122 -17.08 -12.85 -2.48
CA THR A 122 -17.37 -12.68 -1.06
C THR A 122 -16.60 -11.52 -0.46
N ILE A 123 -15.31 -11.39 -0.76
CA ILE A 123 -14.48 -10.26 -0.29
C ILE A 123 -15.00 -8.94 -0.86
N ALA A 124 -15.37 -8.89 -2.12
CA ALA A 124 -15.92 -7.69 -2.74
C ALA A 124 -17.27 -7.29 -2.12
N GLU A 125 -18.14 -8.26 -1.84
CA GLU A 125 -19.45 -8.06 -1.21
C GLU A 125 -19.34 -7.59 0.25
N CYS A 126 -18.28 -7.95 0.97
CA CYS A 126 -18.00 -7.41 2.30
C CYS A 126 -17.75 -5.90 2.30
N GLY A 127 -17.60 -5.26 1.14
CA GLY A 127 -17.46 -3.82 1.02
C GLY A 127 -16.17 -3.28 1.63
N VAL A 128 -15.07 -4.02 1.56
CA VAL A 128 -13.75 -3.64 2.11
C VAL A 128 -13.30 -2.30 1.55
N ARG A 129 -13.50 -2.09 0.24
CA ARG A 129 -13.14 -0.84 -0.45
C ARG A 129 -14.23 0.22 -0.31
N GLY A 130 -13.84 1.49 -0.28
CA GLY A 130 -14.72 2.65 -0.30
C GLY A 130 -14.39 3.71 0.75
N LEU A 131 -15.09 4.85 0.67
CA LEU A 131 -14.79 6.06 1.44
C LEU A 131 -15.58 6.21 2.74
N GLU A 132 -16.36 5.21 3.16
CA GLU A 132 -17.06 5.26 4.44
C GLU A 132 -16.07 5.42 5.60
N GLY A 133 -16.44 6.16 6.62
CA GLY A 133 -15.56 6.54 7.70
C GLY A 133 -14.96 5.37 8.47
N ILE A 134 -15.81 4.44 8.93
CA ILE A 134 -15.40 3.19 9.59
C ILE A 134 -16.26 2.06 9.04
N LYS A 135 -15.63 0.99 8.61
CA LYS A 135 -16.26 -0.25 8.18
C LYS A 135 -15.77 -1.40 9.03
N ALA A 136 -16.65 -2.27 9.45
CA ALA A 136 -16.30 -3.51 10.12
C ALA A 136 -17.00 -4.68 9.42
N PHE A 137 -16.27 -5.75 9.16
CA PHE A 137 -16.76 -6.93 8.49
C PHE A 137 -16.02 -8.18 8.98
N THR A 138 -16.60 -9.33 8.74
CA THR A 138 -16.02 -10.61 9.09
C THR A 138 -15.80 -11.41 7.81
N VAL A 139 -14.61 -11.96 7.65
CA VAL A 139 -14.27 -12.86 6.55
C VAL A 139 -14.04 -14.25 7.12
N THR A 140 -14.73 -15.24 6.57
CA THR A 140 -14.59 -16.65 6.97
C THR A 140 -14.16 -17.46 5.76
N ALA A 141 -13.08 -18.23 5.91
CA ALA A 141 -12.62 -19.19 4.90
C ALA A 141 -12.17 -20.47 5.59
N GLY A 142 -12.90 -21.55 5.36
CA GLY A 142 -12.70 -22.80 6.09
C GLY A 142 -12.90 -22.58 7.59
N ASP A 143 -11.91 -22.99 8.38
CA ASP A 143 -11.93 -22.84 9.85
C ASP A 143 -11.43 -21.47 10.32
N LEU A 144 -10.95 -20.62 9.41
CA LEU A 144 -10.42 -19.30 9.73
C LEU A 144 -11.53 -18.25 9.65
N THR A 145 -11.79 -17.57 10.77
CA THR A 145 -12.68 -16.42 10.84
C THR A 145 -11.90 -15.21 11.34
N ILE A 146 -11.85 -14.15 10.53
CA ILE A 146 -11.13 -12.92 10.84
C ILE A 146 -12.14 -11.78 10.85
N ARG A 147 -12.18 -11.02 11.93
CA ARG A 147 -12.92 -9.77 12.01
C ARG A 147 -11.98 -8.60 11.72
N ILE A 148 -12.37 -7.73 10.82
CA ILE A 148 -11.52 -6.67 10.27
C ILE A 148 -12.28 -5.35 10.33
N ALA A 149 -11.58 -4.27 10.65
CA ALA A 149 -12.10 -2.92 10.49
C ALA A 149 -11.16 -2.09 9.59
N VAL A 150 -11.76 -1.24 8.78
CA VAL A 150 -11.07 -0.25 7.95
C VAL A 150 -11.55 1.12 8.35
N ALA A 151 -10.63 2.00 8.76
CA ALA A 151 -10.92 3.39 9.09
C ALA A 151 -10.34 4.31 8.01
N ASN A 152 -11.19 5.18 7.45
CA ASN A 152 -10.79 6.21 6.51
C ASN A 152 -10.62 7.55 7.25
N GLY A 153 -9.38 8.05 7.27
CA GLY A 153 -8.99 9.26 7.97
C GLY A 153 -8.62 9.05 9.45
N LEU A 154 -7.69 9.88 9.93
CA LEU A 154 -7.10 9.75 11.27
C LEU A 154 -8.13 9.90 12.40
N ALA A 155 -9.11 10.78 12.25
CA ALA A 155 -10.16 10.97 13.26
C ALA A 155 -11.03 9.71 13.43
N ASN A 156 -11.26 8.94 12.37
CA ASN A 156 -11.98 7.69 12.43
C ASN A 156 -11.10 6.56 12.96
N ALA A 157 -9.80 6.58 12.65
CA ALA A 157 -8.84 5.65 13.24
C ALA A 157 -8.76 5.83 14.76
N ASP A 158 -8.72 7.07 15.24
CA ASP A 158 -8.71 7.39 16.67
C ASP A 158 -9.96 6.90 17.39
N LYS A 159 -11.14 7.11 16.80
CA LYS A 159 -12.41 6.58 17.32
C LYS A 159 -12.42 5.04 17.37
N LEU A 160 -11.88 4.38 16.35
CA LEU A 160 -11.82 2.92 16.32
C LEU A 160 -10.88 2.38 17.39
N ILE A 161 -9.72 3.00 17.56
CA ILE A 161 -8.75 2.63 18.61
C ILE A 161 -9.37 2.80 20.00
N ALA A 162 -10.07 3.91 20.25
CA ALA A 162 -10.75 4.14 21.52
C ALA A 162 -11.77 3.04 21.84
N LYS A 163 -12.53 2.55 20.84
CA LYS A 163 -13.47 1.44 21.00
C LYS A 163 -12.79 0.11 21.31
N VAL A 164 -11.63 -0.14 20.69
CA VAL A 164 -10.82 -1.34 20.97
C VAL A 164 -10.24 -1.26 22.38
N GLU A 165 -9.72 -0.11 22.80
CA GLU A 165 -9.14 0.09 24.14
C GLU A 165 -10.19 0.02 25.25
N SER A 166 -11.42 0.46 25.00
CA SER A 166 -12.54 0.33 25.94
C SER A 166 -13.13 -1.10 26.01
N GLY A 167 -12.76 -1.99 25.09
CA GLY A 167 -13.32 -3.33 25.00
C GLY A 167 -14.71 -3.37 24.33
N GLU A 168 -15.21 -2.25 23.78
CA GLU A 168 -16.48 -2.21 23.04
C GLU A 168 -16.39 -3.02 21.74
N GLU A 169 -15.21 -3.02 21.10
CA GLU A 169 -14.96 -3.72 19.85
C GLU A 169 -13.67 -4.56 19.91
N GLN A 170 -13.67 -5.68 19.19
CA GLN A 170 -12.51 -6.57 19.04
C GLN A 170 -12.32 -6.94 17.56
N PHE A 171 -11.08 -6.88 17.09
CA PHE A 171 -10.67 -7.20 15.71
C PHE A 171 -9.45 -8.11 15.69
#